data_6bb0a4caa3598d73e5bd1395c72e4c78
#
_entry.id   6bb0a4caa3598d73e5bd1395c72e4c78
#
_cell.length_a   1.000
_cell.length_b   1.000
_cell.length_c   1.000
_cell.angle_alpha   90.00
_cell.angle_beta   90.00
_cell.angle_gamma   90.00
#
_symmetry.space_group_name_H-M   'P 1'
#
loop_
_entity.id
_entity.type
_entity.pdbx_description
1 polymer ?
#
loop_
_entity_poly.entity_id
_entity_poly.type
_entity_poly.pdbx_seq_one_letter_code
_entity_poly.pdbx_strand_id
1 'polypeptide(L)'
;MVPGEMMMMTNYQTTQMLGWANTFAALILVHCVSVFYIFYLRQTFQQIPNELFLAAKVDGYGHFQYLWKCMIPIAMPTIVTILILSLMGAWNAYIWPTLVASGSNAVLKNMGIDHSMLLVSNGLMSQFTGEFANDIPARITGSLFATVPLFIFFLIFRKYIMRGVSRSGIKG
;
A
#
# COMPACT_ATOMS: atom_id res chain seq x y z
N MET A 1 3.78 18.65 -4.53
CA MET A 1 2.97 17.40 -4.40
C MET A 1 1.70 17.74 -3.65
N VAL A 2 0.55 17.35 -4.15
CA VAL A 2 -0.72 17.50 -3.41
C VAL A 2 -0.80 16.33 -2.41
N PRO A 3 -1.03 16.57 -1.12
CA PRO A 3 -1.21 15.48 -0.15
C PRO A 3 -2.41 14.61 -0.54
N GLY A 4 -2.25 13.29 -0.51
CA GLY A 4 -3.31 12.33 -0.87
C GLY A 4 -4.56 12.47 0.00
N GLU A 5 -4.39 12.94 1.21
CA GLU A 5 -5.48 13.20 2.18
C GLU A 5 -6.46 14.28 1.71
N MET A 6 -5.98 15.27 0.97
CA MET A 6 -6.84 16.31 0.40
C MET A 6 -7.81 15.76 -0.67
N MET A 7 -7.43 14.66 -1.33
CA MET A 7 -8.27 14.00 -2.33
C MET A 7 -9.25 13.01 -1.72
N MET A 8 -9.17 12.76 -0.43
CA MET A 8 -9.96 11.73 0.26
C MET A 8 -11.47 11.97 0.14
N MET A 9 -11.91 13.22 0.33
CA MET A 9 -13.34 13.57 0.25
C MET A 9 -13.86 13.39 -1.19
N THR A 10 -13.10 13.84 -2.19
CA THR A 10 -13.47 13.68 -3.60
C THR A 10 -13.50 12.21 -4.01
N ASN A 11 -12.52 11.42 -3.57
CA ASN A 11 -12.49 9.99 -3.80
C ASN A 11 -13.69 9.28 -3.14
N TYR A 12 -14.07 9.71 -1.92
CA TYR A 12 -15.24 9.19 -1.24
C TYR A 12 -16.53 9.49 -2.03
N GLN A 13 -16.72 10.74 -2.46
CA GLN A 13 -17.87 11.11 -3.30
C GLN A 13 -17.91 10.29 -4.60
N THR A 14 -16.77 10.11 -5.25
CA THR A 14 -16.68 9.30 -6.47
C THR A 14 -17.04 7.84 -6.22
N THR A 15 -16.57 7.24 -5.13
CA THR A 15 -16.93 5.85 -4.77
C THR A 15 -18.40 5.70 -4.45
N GLN A 16 -19.03 6.70 -3.83
CA GLN A 16 -20.46 6.72 -3.59
C GLN A 16 -21.26 6.82 -4.90
N MET A 17 -20.86 7.72 -5.81
CA MET A 17 -21.52 7.87 -7.12
C MET A 17 -21.42 6.61 -7.98
N LEU A 18 -20.31 5.87 -7.89
CA LEU A 18 -20.11 4.60 -8.60
C LEU A 18 -20.78 3.40 -7.91
N GLY A 19 -21.42 3.60 -6.76
CA GLY A 19 -22.04 2.51 -6.00
C GLY A 19 -21.03 1.49 -5.44
N TRP A 20 -19.76 1.91 -5.24
CA TRP A 20 -18.69 1.03 -4.74
C TRP A 20 -18.57 1.01 -3.22
N ALA A 21 -19.37 1.81 -2.50
CA ALA A 21 -19.37 1.80 -1.04
C ALA A 21 -19.59 0.37 -0.51
N ASN A 22 -18.89 0.03 0.56
CA ASN A 22 -18.90 -1.30 1.18
C ASN A 22 -18.53 -2.44 0.22
N THR A 23 -17.64 -2.18 -0.74
CA THR A 23 -17.11 -3.20 -1.65
C THR A 23 -15.58 -3.26 -1.58
N PHE A 24 -15.01 -4.40 -1.97
CA PHE A 24 -13.55 -4.55 -2.13
C PHE A 24 -13.00 -3.59 -3.20
N ALA A 25 -13.81 -3.24 -4.21
CA ALA A 25 -13.42 -2.27 -5.23
C ALA A 25 -13.06 -0.91 -4.62
N ALA A 26 -13.87 -0.39 -3.69
CA ALA A 26 -13.59 0.86 -2.99
C ALA A 26 -12.32 0.81 -2.15
N LEU A 27 -12.02 -0.33 -1.52
CA LEU A 27 -10.82 -0.51 -0.70
C LEU A 27 -9.55 -0.60 -1.55
N ILE A 28 -9.60 -1.29 -2.69
CA ILE A 28 -8.42 -1.63 -3.49
C ILE A 28 -8.16 -0.58 -4.57
N LEU A 29 -9.15 -0.29 -5.43
CA LEU A 29 -8.92 0.48 -6.66
C LEU A 29 -8.47 1.91 -6.41
N VAL A 30 -8.99 2.56 -5.38
CA VAL A 30 -8.61 3.95 -5.05
C VAL A 30 -7.14 4.04 -4.64
N HIS A 31 -6.57 2.98 -4.07
CA HIS A 31 -5.19 2.94 -3.60
C HIS A 31 -4.23 2.21 -4.54
N CYS A 32 -4.71 1.67 -5.67
CA CYS A 32 -3.86 1.03 -6.68
C CYS A 32 -2.83 1.98 -7.28
N VAL A 33 -3.14 3.28 -7.31
CA VAL A 33 -2.27 4.30 -7.90
C VAL A 33 -1.83 5.28 -6.81
N SER A 34 -0.52 5.31 -6.54
CA SER A 34 0.09 6.28 -5.63
C SER A 34 1.03 7.20 -6.40
N VAL A 35 0.74 8.49 -6.42
CA VAL A 35 1.58 9.51 -7.03
C VAL A 35 3.00 9.49 -6.46
N PHE A 36 3.13 9.26 -5.16
CA PHE A 36 4.43 9.15 -4.49
C PHE A 36 5.26 7.98 -5.02
N TYR A 37 4.68 6.79 -5.14
CA TYR A 37 5.40 5.60 -5.60
C TYR A 37 5.73 5.66 -7.09
N ILE A 38 4.84 6.24 -7.91
CA ILE A 38 5.10 6.49 -9.33
C ILE A 38 6.27 7.46 -9.48
N PHE A 39 6.27 8.57 -8.75
CA PHE A 39 7.36 9.54 -8.77
C PHE A 39 8.68 8.90 -8.33
N TYR A 40 8.68 8.14 -7.24
CA TYR A 40 9.88 7.49 -6.72
C TYR A 40 10.46 6.47 -7.71
N LEU A 41 9.62 5.64 -8.31
CA LEU A 41 10.04 4.69 -9.33
C LEU A 41 10.56 5.39 -10.60
N ARG A 42 9.91 6.45 -11.02
CA ARG A 42 10.36 7.28 -12.15
C ARG A 42 11.74 7.86 -11.89
N GLN A 43 11.99 8.40 -10.69
CA GLN A 43 13.31 8.92 -10.33
C GLN A 43 14.39 7.82 -10.37
N THR A 44 14.04 6.61 -9.93
CA THR A 44 14.95 5.46 -10.00
C THR A 44 15.30 5.10 -11.46
N PHE A 45 14.30 5.07 -12.34
CA PHE A 45 14.54 4.78 -13.76
C PHE A 45 15.35 5.86 -14.45
N GLN A 46 15.20 7.13 -14.09
CA GLN A 46 15.99 8.23 -14.64
C GLN A 46 17.47 8.21 -14.23
N GLN A 47 17.84 7.46 -13.19
CA GLN A 47 19.22 7.28 -12.77
C GLN A 47 19.94 6.20 -13.57
N ILE A 48 19.23 5.43 -14.39
CA ILE A 48 19.82 4.39 -15.25
C ILE A 48 20.52 5.08 -16.43
N PRO A 49 21.82 4.81 -16.66
CA PRO A 49 22.57 5.44 -17.75
C PRO A 49 21.97 5.14 -19.12
N ASN A 50 21.95 6.14 -20.02
CA ASN A 50 21.43 5.97 -21.38
C ASN A 50 22.27 5.01 -22.23
N GLU A 51 23.54 4.80 -21.89
CA GLU A 51 24.44 3.85 -22.55
C GLU A 51 23.89 2.44 -22.52
N LEU A 52 23.21 2.06 -21.42
CA LEU A 52 22.55 0.75 -21.30
C LEU A 52 21.39 0.60 -22.28
N PHE A 53 20.65 1.67 -22.53
CA PHE A 53 19.58 1.65 -23.52
C PHE A 53 20.15 1.53 -24.95
N LEU A 54 21.22 2.27 -25.25
CA LEU A 54 21.90 2.20 -26.56
C LEU A 54 22.50 0.81 -26.82
N ALA A 55 23.16 0.23 -25.82
CA ALA A 55 23.70 -1.13 -25.90
C ALA A 55 22.59 -2.16 -26.15
N ALA A 56 21.50 -2.09 -25.39
CA ALA A 56 20.36 -2.99 -25.58
C ALA A 56 19.70 -2.84 -26.96
N LYS A 57 19.73 -1.64 -27.54
CA LYS A 57 19.23 -1.39 -28.89
C LYS A 57 20.12 -1.99 -29.96
N VAL A 58 21.44 -1.97 -29.77
CA VAL A 58 22.41 -2.66 -30.65
C VAL A 58 22.21 -4.17 -30.59
N ASP A 59 21.89 -4.72 -29.38
CA ASP A 59 21.55 -6.13 -29.18
C ASP A 59 20.16 -6.51 -29.74
N GLY A 60 19.45 -5.58 -30.38
CA GLY A 60 18.13 -5.81 -31.00
C GLY A 60 16.96 -5.80 -30.02
N TYR A 61 17.14 -5.32 -28.79
CA TYR A 61 16.03 -5.24 -27.83
C TYR A 61 15.06 -4.11 -28.19
N GLY A 62 13.75 -4.45 -28.23
CA GLY A 62 12.70 -3.45 -28.28
C GLY A 62 12.49 -2.77 -26.91
N HIS A 63 11.75 -1.67 -26.88
CA HIS A 63 11.50 -0.89 -25.67
C HIS A 63 10.92 -1.72 -24.52
N PHE A 64 10.00 -2.62 -24.83
CA PHE A 64 9.35 -3.48 -23.82
C PHE A 64 10.32 -4.53 -23.27
N GLN A 65 11.17 -5.11 -24.12
CA GLN A 65 12.20 -6.05 -23.70
C GLN A 65 13.26 -5.36 -22.83
N TYR A 66 13.65 -4.13 -23.18
CA TYR A 66 14.56 -3.33 -22.35
C TYR A 66 13.98 -3.04 -20.97
N LEU A 67 12.69 -2.68 -20.89
CA LEU A 67 12.01 -2.48 -19.61
C LEU A 67 12.08 -3.73 -18.73
N TRP A 68 11.70 -4.88 -19.26
CA TRP A 68 11.59 -6.11 -18.47
C TRP A 68 12.94 -6.76 -18.16
N LYS A 69 13.88 -6.73 -19.11
CA LYS A 69 15.16 -7.43 -18.97
C LYS A 69 16.27 -6.59 -18.34
N CYS A 70 16.18 -5.25 -18.48
CA CYS A 70 17.24 -4.35 -18.00
C CYS A 70 16.74 -3.43 -16.88
N MET A 71 15.71 -2.62 -17.13
CA MET A 71 15.29 -1.59 -16.18
C MET A 71 14.70 -2.17 -14.90
N ILE A 72 13.77 -3.11 -14.99
CA ILE A 72 13.10 -3.70 -13.81
C ILE A 72 14.12 -4.43 -12.91
N PRO A 73 15.03 -5.30 -13.41
CA PRO A 73 16.05 -5.93 -12.56
C PRO A 73 16.97 -4.93 -11.86
N ILE A 74 17.38 -3.86 -12.55
CA ILE A 74 18.19 -2.79 -11.93
C ILE A 74 17.43 -2.05 -10.84
N ALA A 75 16.15 -1.77 -11.08
CA ALA A 75 15.27 -1.07 -10.14
C ALA A 75 14.68 -1.99 -9.06
N MET A 76 14.93 -3.30 -9.10
CA MET A 76 14.32 -4.27 -8.18
C MET A 76 14.44 -3.90 -6.70
N PRO A 77 15.58 -3.39 -6.18
CA PRO A 77 15.68 -2.97 -4.78
C PRO A 77 14.67 -1.87 -4.43
N THR A 78 14.47 -0.91 -5.34
CA THR A 78 13.50 0.18 -5.16
C THR A 78 12.05 -0.34 -5.25
N ILE A 79 11.77 -1.23 -6.19
CA ILE A 79 10.46 -1.87 -6.34
C ILE A 79 10.09 -2.64 -5.07
N VAL A 80 11.02 -3.43 -4.53
CA VAL A 80 10.80 -4.16 -3.27
C VAL A 80 10.56 -3.20 -2.10
N THR A 81 11.30 -2.10 -2.04
CA THR A 81 11.09 -1.07 -1.00
C THR A 81 9.71 -0.44 -1.11
N ILE A 82 9.26 -0.07 -2.31
CA ILE A 82 7.91 0.47 -2.57
C ILE A 82 6.85 -0.54 -2.13
N LEU A 83 7.01 -1.80 -2.49
CA LEU A 83 6.08 -2.87 -2.13
C LEU A 83 5.97 -3.03 -0.61
N ILE A 84 7.09 -3.04 0.09
CA ILE A 84 7.12 -3.13 1.56
C ILE A 84 6.41 -1.94 2.20
N LEU A 85 6.73 -0.72 1.78
CA LEU A 85 6.11 0.51 2.31
C LEU A 85 4.60 0.54 2.01
N SER A 86 4.20 0.10 0.83
CA SER A 86 2.80 0.01 0.44
C SER A 86 2.02 -1.00 1.28
N LEU A 87 2.59 -2.19 1.55
CA LEU A 87 1.98 -3.20 2.41
C LEU A 87 1.84 -2.71 3.86
N MET A 88 2.89 -2.06 4.40
CA MET A 88 2.83 -1.49 5.74
C MET A 88 1.78 -0.37 5.83
N GLY A 89 1.69 0.48 4.81
CA GLY A 89 0.67 1.53 4.72
C GLY A 89 -0.75 0.97 4.64
N ALA A 90 -0.95 -0.06 3.85
CA ALA A 90 -2.25 -0.74 3.73
C ALA A 90 -2.68 -1.42 5.03
N TRP A 91 -1.73 -2.07 5.76
CA TRP A 91 -2.01 -2.67 7.06
C TRP A 91 -2.44 -1.64 8.11
N ASN A 92 -1.79 -0.46 8.12
CA ASN A 92 -2.09 0.61 9.05
C ASN A 92 -3.21 1.56 8.57
N ALA A 93 -3.82 1.31 7.41
CA ALA A 93 -4.87 2.15 6.88
C ALA A 93 -6.07 2.18 7.84
N TYR A 94 -6.46 3.38 8.28
CA TYR A 94 -7.56 3.56 9.22
C TYR A 94 -8.70 4.40 8.61
N ILE A 95 -8.40 5.62 8.19
CA ILE A 95 -9.42 6.60 7.82
C ILE A 95 -10.21 6.11 6.59
N TRP A 96 -9.55 5.71 5.52
CA TRP A 96 -10.21 5.31 4.29
C TRP A 96 -11.12 4.07 4.46
N PRO A 97 -10.65 2.95 5.04
CA PRO A 97 -11.52 1.81 5.30
C PRO A 97 -12.72 2.14 6.20
N THR A 98 -12.52 3.01 7.20
CA THR A 98 -13.63 3.44 8.07
C THR A 98 -14.69 4.20 7.28
N LEU A 99 -14.30 5.01 6.30
CA LEU A 99 -15.24 5.78 5.47
C LEU A 99 -16.03 4.91 4.50
N VAL A 100 -15.36 3.95 3.83
CA VAL A 100 -15.95 3.23 2.69
C VAL A 100 -16.41 1.81 3.00
N ALA A 101 -16.04 1.24 4.16
CA ALA A 101 -16.25 -0.18 4.47
C ALA A 101 -16.92 -0.42 5.84
N SER A 102 -17.47 0.62 6.47
CA SER A 102 -18.15 0.51 7.77
C SER A 102 -19.54 -0.13 7.70
N GLY A 103 -20.15 -0.17 6.52
CA GLY A 103 -21.44 -0.79 6.30
C GLY A 103 -21.35 -2.28 5.94
N SER A 104 -22.50 -2.97 5.93
CA SER A 104 -22.58 -4.37 5.49
C SER A 104 -22.39 -4.46 3.97
N ASN A 105 -21.67 -5.49 3.53
CA ASN A 105 -21.50 -5.80 2.12
C ASN A 105 -22.61 -6.75 1.64
N ALA A 106 -23.28 -6.41 0.55
CA ALA A 106 -24.37 -7.22 0.00
C ALA A 106 -23.92 -8.65 -0.38
N VAL A 107 -22.70 -8.81 -0.88
CA VAL A 107 -22.14 -10.12 -1.25
C VAL A 107 -21.89 -10.96 -0.01
N LEU A 108 -21.29 -10.40 1.02
CA LEU A 108 -21.03 -11.10 2.29
C LEU A 108 -22.33 -11.44 3.01
N LYS A 109 -23.31 -10.54 2.98
CA LYS A 109 -24.64 -10.78 3.55
C LYS A 109 -25.35 -11.95 2.87
N ASN A 110 -25.26 -12.07 1.56
CA ASN A 110 -25.81 -13.22 0.80
C ASN A 110 -25.09 -14.54 1.15
N MET A 111 -23.85 -14.48 1.64
CA MET A 111 -23.08 -15.62 2.13
C MET A 111 -23.35 -15.93 3.62
N GLY A 112 -24.31 -15.23 4.26
CA GLY A 112 -24.61 -15.38 5.68
C GLY A 112 -23.63 -14.67 6.63
N ILE A 113 -22.75 -13.81 6.09
CA ILE A 113 -21.76 -13.05 6.87
C ILE A 113 -22.24 -11.60 6.95
N ASP A 114 -22.92 -11.27 8.02
CA ASP A 114 -23.43 -9.90 8.26
C ASP A 114 -22.45 -9.10 9.11
N HIS A 115 -21.24 -8.85 8.56
CA HIS A 115 -20.20 -8.06 9.22
C HIS A 115 -19.73 -6.91 8.32
N SER A 116 -19.24 -5.84 8.94
CA SER A 116 -18.56 -4.76 8.24
C SER A 116 -17.25 -5.27 7.61
N MET A 117 -16.87 -4.69 6.47
CA MET A 117 -15.62 -5.04 5.77
C MET A 117 -14.40 -4.30 6.34
N LEU A 118 -14.39 -4.01 7.63
CA LEU A 118 -13.28 -3.33 8.27
C LEU A 118 -12.00 -4.18 8.22
N LEU A 119 -10.88 -3.52 8.00
CA LEU A 119 -9.57 -4.15 8.12
C LEU A 119 -9.29 -4.49 9.59
N VAL A 120 -8.33 -5.39 9.84
CA VAL A 120 -7.99 -5.81 11.20
C VAL A 120 -7.69 -4.63 12.12
N SER A 121 -6.89 -3.67 11.66
CA SER A 121 -6.57 -2.44 12.41
C SER A 121 -7.79 -1.60 12.75
N ASN A 122 -8.72 -1.42 11.79
CA ASN A 122 -9.95 -0.66 12.00
C ASN A 122 -10.94 -1.41 12.91
N GLY A 123 -11.11 -2.70 12.69
CA GLY A 123 -11.99 -3.54 13.49
C GLY A 123 -11.58 -3.54 14.96
N LEU A 124 -10.29 -3.73 15.23
CA LEU A 124 -9.78 -3.65 16.60
C LEU A 124 -9.98 -2.27 17.21
N MET A 125 -9.73 -1.20 16.46
CA MET A 125 -9.89 0.16 16.99
C MET A 125 -11.35 0.51 17.25
N SER A 126 -12.29 0.04 16.41
CA SER A 126 -13.73 0.23 16.64
C SER A 126 -14.22 -0.50 17.90
N GLN A 127 -13.72 -1.69 18.18
CA GLN A 127 -14.02 -2.44 19.40
C GLN A 127 -13.44 -1.75 20.63
N PHE A 128 -12.27 -1.13 20.54
CA PHE A 128 -11.66 -0.42 21.67
C PHE A 128 -12.39 0.87 22.05
N THR A 129 -13.13 1.46 21.14
CA THR A 129 -14.00 2.63 21.41
C THR A 129 -15.43 2.25 21.77
N GLY A 130 -15.81 0.99 21.52
CA GLY A 130 -17.14 0.44 21.77
C GLY A 130 -17.21 -0.46 22.99
N GLU A 131 -17.46 -1.73 22.75
CA GLU A 131 -17.77 -2.74 23.78
C GLU A 131 -16.64 -2.96 24.79
N PHE A 132 -15.37 -2.90 24.34
CA PHE A 132 -14.18 -3.09 25.17
C PHE A 132 -13.51 -1.79 25.62
N ALA A 133 -14.22 -0.66 25.57
CA ALA A 133 -13.65 0.65 25.94
C ALA A 133 -13.05 0.67 27.36
N ASN A 134 -13.67 -0.06 28.29
CA ASN A 134 -13.26 -0.14 29.69
C ASN A 134 -12.42 -1.37 30.02
N ASP A 135 -12.19 -2.26 29.05
CA ASP A 135 -11.39 -3.47 29.24
C ASP A 135 -9.95 -3.27 28.79
N ILE A 136 -9.10 -2.82 29.72
CA ILE A 136 -7.67 -2.53 29.45
C ILE A 136 -6.91 -3.78 28.95
N PRO A 137 -7.06 -4.98 29.56
CA PRO A 137 -6.44 -6.19 29.06
C PRO A 137 -6.82 -6.54 27.62
N ALA A 138 -8.09 -6.42 27.24
CA ALA A 138 -8.55 -6.67 25.87
C ALA A 138 -7.91 -5.69 24.87
N ARG A 139 -7.83 -4.42 25.23
CA ARG A 139 -7.19 -3.37 24.41
C ARG A 139 -5.69 -3.64 24.21
N ILE A 140 -4.97 -4.03 25.25
CA ILE A 140 -3.55 -4.38 25.15
C ILE A 140 -3.36 -5.59 24.25
N THR A 141 -4.16 -6.64 24.45
CA THR A 141 -4.10 -7.85 23.61
C THR A 141 -4.37 -7.54 22.14
N GLY A 142 -5.40 -6.77 21.84
CA GLY A 142 -5.73 -6.38 20.47
C GLY A 142 -4.66 -5.53 19.82
N SER A 143 -4.06 -4.59 20.56
CA SER A 143 -2.95 -3.75 20.04
C SER A 143 -1.70 -4.60 19.75
N LEU A 144 -1.41 -5.62 20.55
CA LEU A 144 -0.37 -6.59 20.27
C LEU A 144 -0.66 -7.38 18.99
N PHE A 145 -1.90 -7.87 18.84
CA PHE A 145 -2.32 -8.57 17.61
C PHE A 145 -2.15 -7.73 16.34
N ALA A 146 -2.42 -6.41 16.41
CA ALA A 146 -2.20 -5.50 15.29
C ALA A 146 -0.70 -5.22 15.02
N THR A 147 0.13 -5.20 16.08
CA THR A 147 1.54 -4.80 15.98
C THR A 147 2.47 -5.95 15.62
N VAL A 148 2.22 -7.16 16.14
CA VAL A 148 3.08 -8.34 15.93
C VAL A 148 3.30 -8.67 14.44
N PRO A 149 2.29 -8.71 13.57
CA PRO A 149 2.52 -8.98 12.15
C PRO A 149 3.42 -7.95 11.49
N LEU A 150 3.26 -6.66 11.82
CA LEU A 150 4.12 -5.59 11.31
C LEU A 150 5.56 -5.74 11.78
N PHE A 151 5.75 -6.11 13.04
CA PHE A 151 7.07 -6.33 13.61
C PHE A 151 7.79 -7.52 12.94
N ILE A 152 7.08 -8.63 12.75
CA ILE A 152 7.60 -9.80 12.03
C ILE A 152 7.96 -9.41 10.59
N PHE A 153 7.06 -8.70 9.91
CA PHE A 153 7.28 -8.22 8.55
C PHE A 153 8.51 -7.33 8.47
N PHE A 154 8.66 -6.38 9.41
CA PHE A 154 9.85 -5.52 9.49
C PHE A 154 11.14 -6.34 9.68
N LEU A 155 11.15 -7.32 10.59
CA LEU A 155 12.33 -8.16 10.82
C LEU A 155 12.76 -8.93 9.57
N ILE A 156 11.80 -9.46 8.80
CA ILE A 156 12.09 -10.19 7.55
C ILE A 156 12.65 -9.24 6.49
N PHE A 157 12.04 -8.07 6.33
CA PHE A 157 12.34 -7.17 5.21
C PHE A 157 13.31 -6.02 5.54
N ARG A 158 13.77 -5.88 6.78
CA ARG A 158 14.69 -4.79 7.21
C ARG A 158 15.91 -4.63 6.29
N LYS A 159 16.47 -5.73 5.80
CA LYS A 159 17.64 -5.71 4.91
C LYS A 159 17.35 -5.05 3.56
N TYR A 160 16.15 -5.24 3.04
CA TYR A 160 15.72 -4.64 1.77
C TYR A 160 15.41 -3.16 1.94
N ILE A 161 14.76 -2.77 3.06
CA ILE A 161 14.46 -1.37 3.38
C ILE A 161 15.76 -0.56 3.46
N MET A 162 16.75 -1.07 4.19
CA MET A 162 18.05 -0.40 4.36
C MET A 162 18.82 -0.27 3.04
N ARG A 163 18.76 -1.26 2.15
CA ARG A 163 19.42 -1.21 0.84
C ARG A 163 18.78 -0.20 -0.12
N GLY A 164 17.45 -0.03 -0.05
CA GLY A 164 16.75 0.94 -0.90
C GLY A 164 17.07 2.38 -0.52
N VAL A 165 17.26 2.67 0.76
CA VAL A 165 17.54 4.03 1.27
C VAL A 165 19.01 4.41 1.10
N SER A 166 19.97 3.46 1.24
CA SER A 166 21.40 3.78 1.22
C SER A 166 21.95 4.12 -0.17
N ARG A 167 21.30 3.70 -1.26
CA ARG A 167 21.73 4.04 -2.63
C ARG A 167 21.50 5.50 -3.02
N SER A 168 20.62 6.23 -2.34
CA SER A 168 20.39 7.65 -2.60
C SER A 168 21.37 8.59 -1.88
N GLY A 169 22.23 8.05 -0.99
CA GLY A 169 23.09 8.84 -0.11
C GLY A 169 24.58 8.91 -0.52
N ILE A 170 25.02 8.19 -1.55
CA ILE A 170 26.43 8.22 -1.97
C ILE A 170 26.56 8.98 -3.29
N LYS A 171 26.53 10.30 -3.19
CA LYS A 171 27.23 11.21 -4.10
C LYS A 171 28.28 11.92 -3.27
N GLY A 172 29.43 11.34 -3.12
CA GLY A 172 30.68 11.96 -2.75
C GLY A 172 31.63 11.72 -3.88
#